data_e1c670bf4178d7d561d42dc73638a761
#
_entry.id   e1c670bf4178d7d561d42dc73638a761
#
_cell.length_a   1.000
_cell.length_b   1.000
_cell.length_c   1.000
_cell.angle_alpha   90.00
_cell.angle_beta   90.00
_cell.angle_gamma   90.00
#
_symmetry.space_group_name_H-M   'P 1'
#
loop_
_entity.id
_entity.type
_entity.pdbx_description
1 polymer ?
#
loop_
_entity_poly.entity_id
_entity_poly.type
_entity_poly.pdbx_seq_one_letter_code
_entity_poly.pdbx_strand_id
1 'polypeptide(L)'
;RLLNYRVQGAQRKLRKVKAYKRQTKQVDQEKGPFIVCIDASGSMNGFPEQCAKALAYGLMQIALAEERDCYVIMFSTQQITYELTKKDGLSEVLNFLSYSFHGGTDLGPVLDQSIELMSSGKYKNADLVVLSDFIAPSQPDAMMKRINKLKEQKNRFHAVNLSKYGNPELMTIFDHCWSYH
;
A
#
# COMPACT_ATOMS: atom_id res chain seq x y z
N ARG A 1 -19.57 42.18 -14.54
CA ARG A 1 -18.85 41.71 -13.35
C ARG A 1 -17.33 41.82 -13.52
N LEU A 2 -16.76 41.44 -14.65
CA LEU A 2 -15.30 41.50 -14.91
C LEU A 2 -14.77 42.97 -14.92
N LEU A 3 -15.55 43.93 -15.41
CA LEU A 3 -15.17 45.35 -15.38
C LEU A 3 -15.05 45.88 -13.95
N ASN A 4 -15.96 45.50 -13.05
CA ASN A 4 -15.92 45.90 -11.64
C ASN A 4 -14.67 45.39 -10.91
N TYR A 5 -14.22 44.15 -11.22
CA TYR A 5 -12.99 43.61 -10.65
C TYR A 5 -11.74 44.36 -11.13
N ARG A 6 -11.70 44.76 -12.40
CA ARG A 6 -10.60 45.59 -12.93
C ARG A 6 -10.52 46.98 -12.27
N VAL A 7 -11.66 47.61 -12.07
CA VAL A 7 -11.72 48.94 -11.41
C VAL A 7 -11.32 48.80 -9.93
N GLN A 8 -11.79 47.80 -9.23
CA GLN A 8 -11.42 47.59 -7.83
C GLN A 8 -9.93 47.19 -7.65
N GLY A 9 -9.35 46.46 -8.61
CA GLY A 9 -7.92 46.15 -8.64
C GLY A 9 -7.05 47.38 -8.89
N ALA A 10 -7.47 48.25 -9.85
CA ALA A 10 -6.77 49.51 -10.14
C ALA A 10 -6.82 50.49 -8.96
N GLN A 11 -7.91 50.49 -8.19
CA GLN A 11 -8.05 51.31 -6.98
C GLN A 11 -7.44 50.67 -5.72
N ARG A 12 -6.77 49.52 -5.83
CA ARG A 12 -6.21 48.73 -4.68
C ARG A 12 -7.23 48.42 -3.57
N LYS A 13 -8.53 48.40 -3.90
CA LYS A 13 -9.63 48.11 -2.97
C LYS A 13 -9.94 46.61 -2.81
N LEU A 14 -9.26 45.75 -3.57
CA LEU A 14 -9.37 44.30 -3.38
C LEU A 14 -8.80 43.91 -2.01
N ARG A 15 -9.67 43.47 -1.13
CA ARG A 15 -9.25 42.89 0.15
C ARG A 15 -8.40 41.68 -0.11
N LYS A 16 -7.18 41.66 0.42
CA LYS A 16 -6.38 40.43 0.49
C LYS A 16 -7.17 39.41 1.32
N VAL A 17 -7.75 38.43 0.68
CA VAL A 17 -8.29 37.26 1.37
C VAL A 17 -7.09 36.52 1.96
N LYS A 18 -6.96 36.51 3.28
CA LYS A 18 -6.01 35.63 3.95
C LYS A 18 -6.45 34.19 3.65
N ALA A 19 -5.78 33.56 2.69
CA ALA A 19 -5.89 32.12 2.54
C ALA A 19 -5.32 31.49 3.82
N TYR A 20 -6.20 31.03 4.70
CA TYR A 20 -5.76 30.17 5.79
C TYR A 20 -5.27 28.87 5.16
N LYS A 21 -3.95 28.78 4.93
CA LYS A 21 -3.32 27.46 4.86
C LYS A 21 -3.67 26.78 6.18
N ARG A 22 -4.58 25.81 6.14
CA ARG A 22 -4.69 24.84 7.21
C ARG A 22 -3.31 24.16 7.28
N GLN A 23 -2.46 24.65 8.15
CA GLN A 23 -1.37 23.86 8.69
C GLN A 23 -2.05 22.82 9.56
N THR A 24 -2.49 21.71 8.96
CA THR A 24 -2.54 20.46 9.70
C THR A 24 -1.10 20.30 10.19
N LYS A 25 -0.90 20.45 11.51
CA LYS A 25 0.28 19.88 12.15
C LYS A 25 0.21 18.39 11.81
N GLN A 26 0.84 18.00 10.71
CA GLN A 26 1.28 16.62 10.56
C GLN A 26 2.24 16.45 11.73
N VAL A 27 1.77 15.73 12.74
CA VAL A 27 2.68 15.08 13.68
C VAL A 27 3.58 14.27 12.75
N ASP A 28 4.86 14.61 12.68
CA ASP A 28 5.87 13.80 11.98
C ASP A 28 5.87 12.43 12.68
N GLN A 29 4.98 11.56 12.27
CA GLN A 29 5.07 10.15 12.57
C GLN A 29 6.23 9.66 11.72
N GLU A 30 7.27 9.14 12.37
CA GLU A 30 8.33 8.42 11.69
C GLU A 30 7.66 7.40 10.76
N LYS A 31 7.75 7.65 9.46
CA LYS A 31 7.19 6.79 8.43
C LYS A 31 8.14 5.63 8.23
N GLY A 32 7.70 4.43 8.54
CA GLY A 32 8.46 3.20 8.30
C GLY A 32 8.46 2.78 6.82
N PRO A 33 9.06 1.63 6.51
CA PRO A 33 9.10 1.08 5.15
C PRO A 33 7.73 0.65 4.66
N PHE A 34 7.59 0.50 3.34
CA PHE A 34 6.46 -0.20 2.73
C PHE A 34 6.77 -1.70 2.63
N ILE A 35 5.81 -2.53 3.00
CA ILE A 35 5.76 -3.95 2.70
C ILE A 35 4.55 -4.18 1.80
N VAL A 36 4.79 -4.48 0.53
CA VAL A 36 3.72 -4.66 -0.47
C VAL A 36 3.59 -6.15 -0.77
N CYS A 37 2.48 -6.75 -0.38
CA CYS A 37 2.16 -8.15 -0.65
C CYS A 37 1.25 -8.22 -1.87
N ILE A 38 1.67 -8.96 -2.91
CA ILE A 38 0.95 -9.06 -4.16
C ILE A 38 0.55 -10.51 -4.37
N ASP A 39 -0.74 -10.73 -4.44
CA ASP A 39 -1.30 -12.00 -4.88
C ASP A 39 -0.96 -12.24 -6.35
N ALA A 40 -0.18 -13.29 -6.59
CA ALA A 40 0.27 -13.70 -7.91
C ALA A 40 -0.45 -15.00 -8.38
N SER A 41 -1.61 -15.29 -7.82
CA SER A 41 -2.44 -16.44 -8.20
C SER A 41 -3.03 -16.31 -9.61
N GLY A 42 -3.47 -17.43 -10.16
CA GLY A 42 -4.04 -17.47 -11.51
C GLY A 42 -5.33 -16.65 -11.66
N SER A 43 -6.11 -16.46 -10.59
CA SER A 43 -7.32 -15.62 -10.60
C SER A 43 -7.03 -14.12 -10.75
N MET A 44 -5.80 -13.71 -10.45
CA MET A 44 -5.32 -12.35 -10.64
C MET A 44 -4.91 -12.04 -12.09
N ASN A 45 -4.88 -13.01 -13.00
CA ASN A 45 -4.48 -12.80 -14.39
C ASN A 45 -5.29 -11.70 -15.10
N GLY A 46 -4.62 -10.94 -15.96
CA GLY A 46 -5.23 -9.89 -16.76
C GLY A 46 -5.29 -8.55 -16.05
N PHE A 47 -6.47 -7.96 -15.91
CA PHE A 47 -6.64 -6.62 -15.34
C PHE A 47 -6.19 -6.50 -13.87
N PRO A 48 -6.52 -7.44 -12.96
CA PRO A 48 -6.01 -7.39 -11.57
C PRO A 48 -4.48 -7.41 -11.50
N GLU A 49 -3.80 -8.23 -12.30
CA GLU A 49 -2.34 -8.28 -12.38
C GLU A 49 -1.76 -6.94 -12.81
N GLN A 50 -2.31 -6.32 -13.86
CA GLN A 50 -1.85 -5.02 -14.34
C GLN A 50 -2.03 -3.93 -13.28
N CYS A 51 -3.18 -3.92 -12.60
CA CYS A 51 -3.45 -3.00 -11.50
C CYS A 51 -2.47 -3.21 -10.34
N ALA A 52 -2.25 -4.45 -9.91
CA ALA A 52 -1.34 -4.77 -8.81
C ALA A 52 0.09 -4.31 -9.12
N LYS A 53 0.59 -4.59 -10.33
CA LYS A 53 1.92 -4.15 -10.77
C LYS A 53 2.04 -2.63 -10.84
N ALA A 54 1.03 -1.94 -11.38
CA ALA A 54 1.01 -0.47 -11.45
C ALA A 54 0.99 0.18 -10.06
N LEU A 55 0.17 -0.35 -9.14
CA LEU A 55 0.09 0.13 -7.76
C LEU A 55 1.39 -0.10 -7.00
N ALA A 56 1.99 -1.29 -7.12
CA ALA A 56 3.27 -1.59 -6.48
C ALA A 56 4.39 -0.68 -6.99
N TYR A 57 4.44 -0.43 -8.30
CA TYR A 57 5.37 0.53 -8.88
C TYR A 57 5.13 1.96 -8.37
N GLY A 58 3.88 2.39 -8.26
CA GLY A 58 3.51 3.69 -7.69
C GLY A 58 3.95 3.82 -6.23
N LEU A 59 3.74 2.79 -5.40
CA LEU A 59 4.21 2.76 -4.01
C LEU A 59 5.73 2.82 -3.92
N MET A 60 6.46 2.14 -4.81
CA MET A 60 7.92 2.25 -4.91
C MET A 60 8.36 3.68 -5.22
N GLN A 61 7.70 4.37 -6.16
CA GLN A 61 8.02 5.76 -6.48
C GLN A 61 7.79 6.70 -5.27
N ILE A 62 6.72 6.47 -4.51
CA ILE A 62 6.45 7.20 -3.28
C ILE A 62 7.53 6.90 -2.23
N ALA A 63 7.91 5.64 -2.08
CA ALA A 63 8.95 5.21 -1.15
C ALA A 63 10.29 5.90 -1.46
N LEU A 64 10.70 5.92 -2.73
CA LEU A 64 11.92 6.61 -3.18
C LEU A 64 11.87 8.12 -2.90
N ALA A 65 10.72 8.76 -3.16
CA ALA A 65 10.53 10.19 -2.91
C ALA A 65 10.53 10.55 -1.42
N GLU A 66 10.12 9.63 -0.55
CA GLU A 66 10.08 9.80 0.90
C GLU A 66 11.30 9.19 1.62
N GLU A 67 12.30 8.69 0.88
CA GLU A 67 13.49 8.00 1.40
C GLU A 67 13.14 6.79 2.29
N ARG A 68 12.10 6.04 1.91
CA ARG A 68 11.61 4.84 2.58
C ARG A 68 11.96 3.60 1.77
N ASP A 69 12.25 2.49 2.46
CA ASP A 69 12.41 1.21 1.78
C ASP A 69 11.06 0.67 1.26
N CYS A 70 11.10 -0.01 0.12
CA CYS A 70 9.95 -0.70 -0.45
C CYS A 70 10.31 -2.17 -0.69
N TYR A 71 9.62 -3.03 0.02
CA TYR A 71 9.79 -4.47 0.00
C TYR A 71 8.55 -5.13 -0.59
N VAL A 72 8.69 -5.87 -1.68
CA VAL A 72 7.58 -6.55 -2.34
C VAL A 72 7.67 -8.06 -2.09
N ILE A 73 6.58 -8.64 -1.63
CA ILE A 73 6.40 -10.08 -1.49
C ILE A 73 5.30 -10.50 -2.48
N MET A 74 5.67 -11.19 -3.53
CA MET A 74 4.70 -11.86 -4.39
C MET A 74 4.39 -13.22 -3.79
N PHE A 75 3.13 -13.56 -3.70
CA PHE A 75 2.71 -14.84 -3.14
C PHE A 75 1.64 -15.52 -4.01
N SER A 76 1.73 -16.84 -4.06
CA SER A 76 0.72 -17.75 -4.59
C SER A 76 0.76 -19.01 -3.72
N THR A 77 1.12 -20.17 -4.26
CA THR A 77 1.57 -21.35 -3.51
C THR A 77 3.04 -21.25 -3.09
N GLN A 78 3.79 -20.30 -3.66
CA GLN A 78 5.18 -19.97 -3.35
C GLN A 78 5.29 -18.47 -3.12
N GLN A 79 6.41 -18.05 -2.52
CA GLN A 79 6.69 -16.65 -2.26
C GLN A 79 7.97 -16.22 -2.97
N ILE A 80 7.95 -15.05 -3.58
CA ILE A 80 9.11 -14.42 -4.21
C ILE A 80 9.20 -12.99 -3.65
N THR A 81 10.40 -12.59 -3.27
CA THR A 81 10.65 -11.32 -2.60
C THR A 81 11.54 -10.41 -3.43
N TYR A 82 11.20 -9.13 -3.51
CA TYR A 82 11.97 -8.10 -4.18
C TYR A 82 12.19 -6.89 -3.26
N GLU A 83 13.41 -6.36 -3.20
CA GLU A 83 13.73 -5.11 -2.51
C GLU A 83 13.92 -3.99 -3.54
N LEU A 84 12.85 -3.24 -3.83
CA LEU A 84 12.78 -2.34 -4.98
C LEU A 84 13.55 -1.01 -4.80
N THR A 85 13.93 -0.64 -3.59
CA THR A 85 14.61 0.64 -3.28
C THR A 85 16.11 0.51 -3.06
N LYS A 86 16.69 -0.69 -3.18
CA LYS A 86 18.14 -0.91 -3.12
C LYS A 86 18.87 -0.41 -4.38
N LYS A 87 20.19 -0.27 -4.30
CA LYS A 87 21.05 0.22 -5.40
C LYS A 87 20.89 -0.56 -6.71
N ASP A 88 20.61 -1.86 -6.64
CA ASP A 88 20.33 -2.73 -7.79
C ASP A 88 18.83 -2.86 -8.09
N GLY A 89 18.02 -1.99 -7.51
CA GLY A 89 16.56 -2.05 -7.55
C GLY A 89 15.94 -2.01 -8.93
N LEU A 90 16.62 -1.42 -9.93
CA LEU A 90 16.11 -1.42 -11.31
C LEU A 90 15.98 -2.84 -11.88
N SER A 91 16.97 -3.70 -11.65
CA SER A 91 16.91 -5.10 -12.06
C SER A 91 15.79 -5.85 -11.37
N GLU A 92 15.62 -5.63 -10.06
CA GLU A 92 14.55 -6.19 -9.26
C GLU A 92 13.17 -5.72 -9.76
N VAL A 93 13.02 -4.44 -10.09
CA VAL A 93 11.79 -3.89 -10.66
C VAL A 93 11.46 -4.54 -12.00
N LEU A 94 12.44 -4.72 -12.88
CA LEU A 94 12.22 -5.37 -14.18
C LEU A 94 11.81 -6.84 -14.01
N ASN A 95 12.47 -7.58 -13.12
CA ASN A 95 12.12 -8.96 -12.79
C ASN A 95 10.69 -9.04 -12.25
N PHE A 96 10.33 -8.19 -11.29
CA PHE A 96 8.98 -8.07 -10.75
C PHE A 96 7.94 -7.79 -11.83
N LEU A 97 8.17 -6.81 -12.68
CA LEU A 97 7.21 -6.42 -13.73
C LEU A 97 7.03 -7.51 -14.80
N SER A 98 8.07 -8.30 -15.08
CA SER A 98 8.04 -9.38 -16.07
C SER A 98 7.46 -10.69 -15.54
N TYR A 99 7.27 -10.83 -14.22
CA TYR A 99 6.73 -12.04 -13.62
C TYR A 99 5.28 -12.28 -14.06
N SER A 100 4.95 -13.49 -14.47
CA SER A 100 3.58 -13.89 -14.85
C SER A 100 2.88 -14.54 -13.68
N PHE A 101 1.64 -14.15 -13.42
CA PHE A 101 0.85 -14.65 -12.30
C PHE A 101 0.32 -16.05 -12.58
N HIS A 102 0.47 -16.97 -11.63
CA HIS A 102 0.01 -18.36 -11.73
C HIS A 102 -0.03 -19.03 -10.34
N GLY A 103 -0.73 -20.16 -10.26
CA GLY A 103 -0.87 -20.94 -9.03
C GLY A 103 -2.12 -20.63 -8.24
N GLY A 104 -2.21 -21.17 -7.04
CA GLY A 104 -3.30 -20.94 -6.08
C GLY A 104 -3.01 -19.74 -5.17
N THR A 105 -3.94 -19.46 -4.23
CA THR A 105 -3.84 -18.36 -3.28
C THR A 105 -3.71 -18.90 -1.86
N ASP A 106 -2.62 -18.54 -1.16
CA ASP A 106 -2.46 -18.79 0.26
C ASP A 106 -1.97 -17.52 0.97
N LEU A 107 -2.87 -16.86 1.69
CA LEU A 107 -2.59 -15.61 2.38
C LEU A 107 -1.88 -15.81 3.74
N GLY A 108 -2.01 -16.98 4.35
CA GLY A 108 -1.46 -17.26 5.68
C GLY A 108 0.07 -17.09 5.74
N PRO A 109 0.85 -17.77 4.91
CA PRO A 109 2.31 -17.68 4.93
C PRO A 109 2.85 -16.27 4.67
N VAL A 110 2.22 -15.48 3.79
CA VAL A 110 2.66 -14.11 3.51
C VAL A 110 2.37 -13.16 4.66
N LEU A 111 1.24 -13.33 5.35
CA LEU A 111 0.94 -12.59 6.57
C LEU A 111 1.92 -12.95 7.69
N ASP A 112 2.24 -14.24 7.86
CA ASP A 112 3.26 -14.69 8.83
C ASP A 112 4.62 -14.05 8.55
N GLN A 113 5.11 -14.10 7.32
CA GLN A 113 6.36 -13.46 6.93
C GLN A 113 6.36 -11.96 7.17
N SER A 114 5.25 -11.28 6.82
CA SER A 114 5.10 -9.84 7.04
C SER A 114 5.15 -9.48 8.53
N ILE A 115 4.50 -10.28 9.38
CA ILE A 115 4.52 -10.13 10.84
C ILE A 115 5.94 -10.32 11.39
N GLU A 116 6.69 -11.30 10.89
CA GLU A 116 8.08 -11.54 11.30
C GLU A 116 8.98 -10.36 10.90
N LEU A 117 8.85 -9.85 9.69
CA LEU A 117 9.57 -8.68 9.22
C LEU A 117 9.30 -7.46 10.12
N MET A 118 8.04 -7.17 10.41
CA MET A 118 7.64 -6.05 11.28
C MET A 118 8.14 -6.23 12.72
N SER A 119 8.23 -7.47 13.19
CA SER A 119 8.70 -7.79 14.54
C SER A 119 10.22 -7.72 14.66
N SER A 120 10.99 -7.84 13.56
CA SER A 120 12.45 -7.89 13.56
C SER A 120 13.15 -6.58 13.92
N GLY A 121 12.41 -5.51 14.11
CA GLY A 121 12.93 -4.17 14.44
C GLY A 121 13.49 -3.36 13.25
N LYS A 122 13.83 -4.01 12.13
CA LYS A 122 14.24 -3.34 10.88
C LYS A 122 13.06 -2.66 10.18
N TYR A 123 11.85 -3.21 10.33
CA TYR A 123 10.63 -2.73 9.68
C TYR A 123 9.62 -2.15 10.68
N LYS A 124 10.10 -1.32 11.61
CA LYS A 124 9.22 -0.61 12.57
C LYS A 124 8.36 0.42 11.86
N ASN A 125 7.15 0.61 12.37
CA ASN A 125 6.16 1.55 11.84
C ASN A 125 5.89 1.32 10.34
N ALA A 126 5.96 0.07 9.89
CA ALA A 126 5.77 -0.29 8.49
C ALA A 126 4.31 -0.12 8.04
N ASP A 127 4.16 0.21 6.77
CA ASP A 127 2.89 0.18 6.06
C ASP A 127 2.83 -1.12 5.24
N LEU A 128 2.02 -2.08 5.68
CA LEU A 128 1.68 -3.26 4.90
C LEU A 128 0.54 -2.92 3.95
N VAL A 129 0.72 -3.24 2.68
CA VAL A 129 -0.33 -3.12 1.65
C VAL A 129 -0.49 -4.46 0.95
N VAL A 130 -1.66 -5.08 1.07
CA VAL A 130 -1.98 -6.34 0.37
C VAL A 130 -2.83 -6.05 -0.85
N LEU A 131 -2.36 -6.49 -2.02
CA LEU A 131 -3.05 -6.38 -3.30
C LEU A 131 -3.50 -7.78 -3.72
N SER A 132 -4.79 -8.07 -3.70
CA SER A 132 -5.36 -9.39 -3.97
C SER A 132 -6.80 -9.28 -4.44
N ASP A 133 -7.31 -10.32 -5.05
CA ASP A 133 -8.74 -10.52 -5.25
C ASP A 133 -9.44 -11.05 -3.97
N PHE A 134 -8.64 -11.43 -2.96
CA PHE A 134 -9.09 -11.97 -1.67
C PHE A 134 -10.04 -13.16 -1.77
N ILE A 135 -9.95 -13.94 -2.84
CA ILE A 135 -10.68 -15.21 -3.00
C ILE A 135 -9.89 -16.29 -2.26
N ALA A 136 -9.91 -16.25 -0.95
CA ALA A 136 -9.15 -17.12 -0.06
C ALA A 136 -9.92 -17.39 1.25
N PRO A 137 -9.58 -18.47 1.98
CA PRO A 137 -10.18 -18.74 3.29
C PRO A 137 -9.82 -17.71 4.33
N SER A 138 -10.69 -17.59 5.36
CA SER A 138 -10.45 -16.74 6.54
C SER A 138 -9.21 -17.19 7.30
N GLN A 139 -8.57 -16.25 8.00
CA GLN A 139 -7.37 -16.53 8.78
C GLN A 139 -7.71 -16.96 10.22
N PRO A 140 -6.87 -17.78 10.86
CA PRO A 140 -7.07 -18.20 12.24
C PRO A 140 -7.06 -17.03 13.24
N ASP A 141 -7.79 -17.15 14.34
CA ASP A 141 -7.83 -16.15 15.43
C ASP A 141 -6.44 -15.83 16.00
N ALA A 142 -5.54 -16.82 16.01
CA ALA A 142 -4.16 -16.62 16.46
C ALA A 142 -3.39 -15.61 15.59
N MET A 143 -3.62 -15.62 14.27
CA MET A 143 -3.08 -14.65 13.32
C MET A 143 -3.62 -13.25 13.61
N MET A 144 -4.94 -13.14 13.82
CA MET A 144 -5.60 -11.88 14.14
C MET A 144 -5.04 -11.23 15.41
N LYS A 145 -4.78 -12.02 16.45
CA LYS A 145 -4.16 -11.52 17.68
C LYS A 145 -2.76 -10.94 17.47
N ARG A 146 -1.95 -11.61 16.64
CA ARG A 146 -0.59 -11.14 16.29
C ARG A 146 -0.64 -9.82 15.50
N ILE A 147 -1.55 -9.72 14.54
CA ILE A 147 -1.76 -8.51 13.73
C ILE A 147 -2.20 -7.34 14.63
N ASN A 148 -3.17 -7.54 15.50
CA ASN A 148 -3.65 -6.49 16.40
C ASN A 148 -2.53 -5.97 17.32
N LYS A 149 -1.66 -6.85 17.83
CA LYS A 149 -0.47 -6.44 18.60
C LYS A 149 0.48 -5.54 17.80
N LEU A 150 0.67 -5.83 16.51
CA LEU A 150 1.52 -5.00 15.63
C LEU A 150 0.87 -3.65 15.32
N LYS A 151 -0.47 -3.59 15.19
CA LYS A 151 -1.21 -2.33 15.03
C LYS A 151 -1.04 -1.41 16.24
N GLU A 152 -1.07 -1.96 17.45
CA GLU A 152 -0.77 -1.23 18.69
C GLU A 152 0.65 -0.64 18.68
N GLN A 153 1.58 -1.28 17.98
CA GLN A 153 2.95 -0.82 17.74
C GLN A 153 3.12 0.15 16.57
N LYS A 154 2.02 0.78 16.10
CA LYS A 154 1.97 1.75 15.01
C LYS A 154 2.27 1.19 13.61
N ASN A 155 2.27 -0.13 13.42
CA ASN A 155 2.23 -0.69 12.08
C ASN A 155 0.81 -0.54 11.52
N ARG A 156 0.70 -0.33 10.22
CA ARG A 156 -0.57 -0.12 9.53
C ARG A 156 -0.80 -1.23 8.50
N PHE A 157 -2.02 -1.70 8.42
CA PHE A 157 -2.41 -2.79 7.54
C PHE A 157 -3.46 -2.29 6.56
N HIS A 158 -3.15 -2.34 5.29
CA HIS A 158 -3.98 -1.85 4.21
C HIS A 158 -4.25 -2.94 3.19
N ALA A 159 -5.41 -2.89 2.54
CA ALA A 159 -5.77 -3.79 1.46
C ALA A 159 -6.28 -3.03 0.24
N VAL A 160 -5.97 -3.54 -0.93
CA VAL A 160 -6.63 -3.19 -2.18
C VAL A 160 -7.26 -4.45 -2.74
N ASN A 161 -8.58 -4.50 -2.67
CA ASN A 161 -9.38 -5.59 -3.20
C ASN A 161 -9.65 -5.38 -4.70
N LEU A 162 -9.17 -6.30 -5.51
CA LEU A 162 -9.25 -6.25 -6.98
C LEU A 162 -10.37 -7.14 -7.54
N SER A 163 -11.29 -7.59 -6.69
CA SER A 163 -12.45 -8.39 -7.07
C SER A 163 -13.67 -8.06 -6.22
N LYS A 164 -14.86 -8.16 -6.85
CA LYS A 164 -16.15 -8.08 -6.12
C LYS A 164 -16.52 -9.37 -5.36
N TYR A 165 -15.74 -10.43 -5.55
CA TYR A 165 -15.98 -11.74 -4.95
C TYR A 165 -15.05 -12.06 -3.78
N GLY A 166 -14.23 -11.11 -3.34
CA GLY A 166 -13.32 -11.30 -2.22
C GLY A 166 -14.04 -11.60 -0.91
N ASN A 167 -13.43 -12.43 -0.08
CA ASN A 167 -13.98 -12.84 1.21
C ASN A 167 -14.04 -11.62 2.17
N PRO A 168 -15.24 -11.20 2.62
CA PRO A 168 -15.40 -10.02 3.47
C PRO A 168 -14.77 -10.19 4.87
N GLU A 169 -14.62 -11.42 5.38
CA GLU A 169 -13.97 -11.68 6.66
C GLU A 169 -12.49 -11.30 6.62
N LEU A 170 -11.82 -11.51 5.49
CA LEU A 170 -10.43 -11.09 5.30
C LEU A 170 -10.27 -9.57 5.34
N MET A 171 -11.29 -8.81 4.95
CA MET A 171 -11.23 -7.35 4.98
C MET A 171 -11.16 -6.80 6.41
N THR A 172 -11.63 -7.55 7.41
CA THR A 172 -11.58 -7.15 8.83
C THR A 172 -10.15 -7.12 9.39
N ILE A 173 -9.20 -7.73 8.70
CA ILE A 173 -7.78 -7.72 9.05
C ILE A 173 -7.20 -6.31 8.92
N PHE A 174 -7.68 -5.51 7.97
CA PHE A 174 -7.05 -4.28 7.52
C PHE A 174 -7.66 -3.03 8.16
N ASP A 175 -6.84 -2.01 8.39
CA ASP A 175 -7.27 -0.70 8.91
C ASP A 175 -8.04 0.07 7.83
N HIS A 176 -7.59 -0.06 6.58
CA HIS A 176 -8.28 0.50 5.41
C HIS A 176 -8.30 -0.52 4.29
N CYS A 177 -9.44 -0.62 3.62
CA CYS A 177 -9.63 -1.47 2.45
C CYS A 177 -10.22 -0.63 1.32
N TRP A 178 -9.53 -0.59 0.19
CA TRP A 178 -10.02 0.01 -1.04
C TRP A 178 -10.43 -1.10 -2.01
N SER A 179 -11.55 -0.93 -2.68
CA SER A 179 -12.03 -1.85 -3.71
C SER A 179 -11.91 -1.19 -5.08
N TYR A 180 -11.33 -1.92 -6.01
CA TYR A 180 -11.17 -1.51 -7.40
C TYR A 180 -11.53 -2.68 -8.31
N HIS A 181 -12.74 -2.63 -8.91
CA HIS A 181 -13.29 -3.68 -9.78
C HIS A 181 -14.37 -3.12 -10.71
#